data_b0a249b30d26869181656ebed19fff77
#
_entry.id   b0a249b30d26869181656ebed19fff77
#
_cell.length_a   1.000
_cell.length_b   1.000
_cell.length_c   1.000
_cell.angle_alpha   90.00
_cell.angle_beta   90.00
_cell.angle_gamma   90.00
#
_symmetry.space_group_name_H-M   'P 1'
#
loop_
_entity.id
_entity.type
_entity.pdbx_description
1 polymer ?
#
loop_
_entity_poly.entity_id
_entity_poly.type
_entity_poly.pdbx_seq_one_letter_code
_entity_poly.pdbx_strand_id
1 'polypeptide(L)'
;IEMSFNKDTLKKKLQTICADYEIKAQNASLEATGHGFKIMKEKEGVTVDYDKTVEQLYTYVTEKWNKKANIKLTATTTVSKPKYTTEDCEKVSNEPMGSYTTEFSVGSSYANRNLNIQNGAKLINGAVVYPGEQYSCNENLYPWTEDNGWHPAGTYVDGGVQDSLGGGIC
;
A
#
# COMPACT_ATOMS: atom_id res chain seq x y z
N ILE A 1 -17.11 -39.14 27.56
CA ILE A 1 -17.65 -37.94 26.95
C ILE A 1 -16.74 -37.64 25.79
N GLU A 2 -17.25 -37.81 24.60
CA GLU A 2 -16.56 -37.43 23.36
C GLU A 2 -16.65 -35.90 23.23
N MET A 3 -15.51 -35.24 23.13
CA MET A 3 -15.47 -33.79 22.95
C MET A 3 -15.22 -33.47 21.49
N SER A 4 -16.06 -32.63 20.93
CA SER A 4 -15.89 -32.11 19.59
C SER A 4 -16.22 -30.62 19.56
N PHE A 5 -15.67 -29.90 18.62
CA PHE A 5 -15.99 -28.50 18.36
C PHE A 5 -16.06 -28.24 16.86
N ASN A 6 -16.76 -27.19 16.49
CA ASN A 6 -16.90 -26.79 15.09
C ASN A 6 -15.61 -26.12 14.60
N LYS A 7 -14.94 -26.75 13.63
CA LYS A 7 -13.67 -26.29 13.06
C LYS A 7 -13.80 -24.93 12.37
N ASP A 8 -14.91 -24.68 11.67
CA ASP A 8 -15.13 -23.42 10.96
C ASP A 8 -15.31 -22.26 11.93
N THR A 9 -16.04 -22.49 13.01
CA THR A 9 -16.21 -21.47 14.07
C THR A 9 -14.89 -21.16 14.74
N LEU A 10 -14.06 -22.19 14.99
CA LEU A 10 -12.73 -22.02 15.56
C LEU A 10 -11.82 -21.25 14.59
N LYS A 11 -11.83 -21.60 13.30
CA LYS A 11 -11.04 -20.92 12.27
C LYS A 11 -11.37 -19.42 12.24
N LYS A 12 -12.64 -19.04 12.22
CA LYS A 12 -13.08 -17.64 12.26
C LYS A 12 -12.59 -16.91 13.51
N LYS A 13 -12.67 -17.54 14.68
CA LYS A 13 -12.15 -16.96 15.93
C LYS A 13 -10.64 -16.75 15.88
N LEU A 14 -9.89 -17.75 15.39
CA LEU A 14 -8.44 -17.62 15.23
C LEU A 14 -8.08 -16.50 14.26
N GLN A 15 -8.78 -16.37 13.12
CA GLN A 15 -8.57 -15.27 12.17
C GLN A 15 -8.74 -13.90 12.83
N THR A 16 -9.75 -13.74 13.68
CA THR A 16 -9.96 -12.49 14.42
C THR A 16 -8.85 -12.22 15.44
N ILE A 17 -8.44 -13.23 16.19
CA ILE A 17 -7.44 -13.08 17.27
C ILE A 17 -6.03 -12.91 16.71
N CYS A 18 -5.71 -13.59 15.62
CA CYS A 18 -4.35 -13.60 15.06
C CYS A 18 -4.12 -12.48 14.03
N ALA A 19 -5.16 -11.78 13.58
CA ALA A 19 -5.06 -10.74 12.55
C ALA A 19 -3.98 -9.68 12.86
N ASP A 20 -3.90 -9.24 14.12
CA ASP A 20 -2.95 -8.21 14.56
C ASP A 20 -1.50 -8.72 14.65
N TYR A 21 -1.30 -10.02 14.59
CA TYR A 21 0.02 -10.66 14.62
C TYR A 21 0.53 -11.05 13.23
N GLU A 22 -0.32 -10.93 12.21
CA GLU A 22 0.08 -11.22 10.84
C GLU A 22 0.86 -10.05 10.24
N ILE A 23 1.94 -10.38 9.55
CA ILE A 23 2.78 -9.41 8.85
C ILE A 23 2.54 -9.61 7.35
N LYS A 24 2.07 -8.55 6.67
CA LYS A 24 1.96 -8.58 5.20
C LYS A 24 3.32 -8.42 4.56
N ALA A 25 3.58 -9.20 3.52
CA ALA A 25 4.78 -9.01 2.71
C ALA A 25 4.79 -7.58 2.13
N GLN A 26 5.96 -6.96 2.15
CA GLN A 26 6.19 -5.64 1.58
C GLN A 26 7.24 -5.76 0.47
N ASN A 27 6.92 -5.24 -0.70
CA ASN A 27 7.87 -5.18 -1.80
C ASN A 27 9.04 -4.24 -1.46
N ALA A 28 10.21 -4.53 -2.00
CA ALA A 28 11.23 -3.50 -2.14
C ALA A 28 10.69 -2.35 -2.99
N SER A 29 11.14 -1.15 -2.71
CA SER A 29 10.72 0.05 -3.42
C SER A 29 11.85 1.04 -3.55
N LEU A 30 11.68 1.99 -4.46
CA LEU A 30 12.62 3.08 -4.68
C LEU A 30 12.00 4.36 -4.10
N GLU A 31 12.75 5.04 -3.24
CA GLU A 31 12.42 6.36 -2.71
C GLU A 31 13.27 7.40 -3.44
N ALA A 32 12.62 8.34 -4.14
CA ALA A 32 13.33 9.40 -4.85
C ALA A 32 14.11 10.30 -3.87
N THR A 33 15.33 10.62 -4.23
CA THR A 33 16.19 11.58 -3.53
C THR A 33 16.53 12.72 -4.47
N GLY A 34 17.20 13.76 -3.98
CA GLY A 34 17.60 14.89 -4.85
C GLY A 34 18.55 14.51 -5.99
N HIS A 35 19.18 13.33 -5.95
CA HIS A 35 20.22 12.90 -6.90
C HIS A 35 20.12 11.42 -7.30
N GLY A 36 18.93 10.81 -7.21
CA GLY A 36 18.73 9.41 -7.55
C GLY A 36 17.68 8.77 -6.66
N PHE A 37 17.89 7.50 -6.34
CA PHE A 37 16.94 6.72 -5.55
C PHE A 37 17.63 6.03 -4.38
N LYS A 38 16.91 5.93 -3.27
CA LYS A 38 17.26 5.08 -2.14
C LYS A 38 16.40 3.83 -2.22
N ILE A 39 17.03 2.67 -2.10
CA ILE A 39 16.34 1.39 -2.07
C ILE A 39 15.79 1.15 -0.66
N MET A 40 14.49 0.97 -0.57
CA MET A 40 13.80 0.48 0.61
C MET A 40 13.67 -1.03 0.49
N LYS A 41 14.28 -1.77 1.43
CA LYS A 41 14.32 -3.24 1.39
C LYS A 41 12.94 -3.84 1.58
N GLU A 42 12.73 -4.95 0.88
CA GLU A 42 11.56 -5.79 1.05
C GLU A 42 11.47 -6.38 2.46
N LYS A 43 10.26 -6.82 2.80
CA LYS A 43 10.02 -7.61 4.01
C LYS A 43 9.14 -8.80 3.66
N GLU A 44 9.52 -9.96 4.13
CA GLU A 44 8.66 -11.15 4.04
C GLU A 44 7.44 -10.98 4.95
N GLY A 45 6.32 -11.51 4.50
CA GLY A 45 5.11 -11.60 5.29
C GLY A 45 5.05 -12.91 6.06
N VAL A 46 4.37 -12.89 7.19
CA VAL A 46 4.10 -14.07 8.00
C VAL A 46 2.61 -14.11 8.31
N THR A 47 1.93 -15.16 7.86
CA THR A 47 0.51 -15.37 8.11
C THR A 47 0.30 -16.72 8.81
N VAL A 48 -0.80 -16.84 9.54
CA VAL A 48 -1.16 -18.09 10.20
C VAL A 48 -1.77 -19.06 9.17
N ASP A 49 -1.26 -20.27 9.11
CA ASP A 49 -1.92 -21.38 8.41
C ASP A 49 -3.09 -21.87 9.29
N TYR A 50 -4.25 -21.24 9.10
CA TYR A 50 -5.42 -21.49 9.92
C TYR A 50 -5.92 -22.92 9.82
N ASP A 51 -5.82 -23.54 8.65
CA ASP A 51 -6.30 -24.91 8.45
C ASP A 51 -5.43 -25.90 9.22
N LYS A 52 -4.11 -25.79 9.11
CA LYS A 52 -3.20 -26.63 9.90
C LYS A 52 -3.29 -26.33 11.39
N THR A 53 -3.41 -25.07 11.78
CA THR A 53 -3.53 -24.70 13.20
C THR A 53 -4.81 -25.26 13.82
N VAL A 54 -5.94 -25.19 13.09
CA VAL A 54 -7.22 -25.77 13.53
C VAL A 54 -7.11 -27.30 13.66
N GLU A 55 -6.49 -27.99 12.70
CA GLU A 55 -6.30 -29.45 12.78
C GLU A 55 -5.41 -29.84 13.97
N GLN A 56 -4.32 -29.10 14.20
CA GLN A 56 -3.46 -29.33 15.36
C GLN A 56 -4.21 -29.17 16.67
N LEU A 57 -5.03 -28.10 16.77
CA LEU A 57 -5.81 -27.86 17.98
C LEU A 57 -6.92 -28.89 18.16
N TYR A 58 -7.58 -29.30 17.07
CA TYR A 58 -8.59 -30.34 17.11
C TYR A 58 -8.01 -31.67 17.60
N THR A 59 -6.93 -32.12 16.99
CA THR A 59 -6.22 -33.35 17.38
C THR A 59 -5.76 -33.30 18.84
N TYR A 60 -5.22 -32.16 19.27
CA TYR A 60 -4.80 -32.01 20.66
C TYR A 60 -5.97 -32.16 21.64
N VAL A 61 -7.10 -31.48 21.37
CA VAL A 61 -8.28 -31.49 22.26
C VAL A 61 -8.95 -32.87 22.30
N THR A 62 -9.04 -33.56 21.15
CA THR A 62 -9.73 -34.87 21.07
C THR A 62 -8.89 -36.02 21.60
N GLU A 63 -7.57 -35.97 21.37
CA GLU A 63 -6.71 -37.13 21.65
C GLU A 63 -5.77 -36.95 22.84
N LYS A 64 -5.33 -35.71 23.15
CA LYS A 64 -4.24 -35.46 24.10
C LYS A 64 -4.64 -34.63 25.30
N TRP A 65 -5.76 -33.90 25.25
CA TRP A 65 -6.12 -33.01 26.33
C TRP A 65 -6.57 -33.77 27.59
N ASN A 66 -5.89 -33.48 28.67
CA ASN A 66 -6.17 -34.08 29.98
C ASN A 66 -7.25 -33.38 30.80
N LYS A 67 -8.08 -32.52 30.18
CA LYS A 67 -9.16 -31.71 30.77
C LYS A 67 -8.70 -30.64 31.76
N LYS A 68 -7.40 -30.32 31.82
CA LYS A 68 -6.89 -29.19 32.59
C LYS A 68 -6.93 -27.92 31.73
N ALA A 69 -7.21 -26.78 32.36
CA ALA A 69 -7.13 -25.49 31.69
C ALA A 69 -5.68 -25.13 31.29
N ASN A 70 -5.52 -24.16 30.37
CA ASN A 70 -4.23 -23.64 29.90
C ASN A 70 -3.45 -24.58 28.97
N ILE A 71 -3.98 -24.74 27.77
CA ILE A 71 -3.26 -25.32 26.64
C ILE A 71 -2.36 -24.23 26.03
N LYS A 72 -1.09 -24.56 25.81
CA LYS A 72 -0.20 -23.73 25.01
C LYS A 72 0.11 -24.48 23.71
N LEU A 73 -0.30 -23.91 22.59
CA LEU A 73 -0.06 -24.47 21.26
C LEU A 73 0.55 -23.36 20.39
N THR A 74 1.59 -23.71 19.66
CA THR A 74 2.20 -22.81 18.68
C THR A 74 1.48 -22.92 17.35
N ALA A 75 0.94 -21.82 16.82
CA ALA A 75 0.29 -21.80 15.52
C ALA A 75 1.29 -22.10 14.40
N THR A 76 0.85 -22.84 13.40
CA THR A 76 1.63 -23.03 12.16
C THR A 76 1.55 -21.74 11.33
N THR A 77 2.68 -21.28 10.84
CA THR A 77 2.75 -20.07 10.02
C THR A 77 3.22 -20.39 8.60
N THR A 78 2.83 -19.53 7.68
CA THR A 78 3.28 -19.53 6.29
C THR A 78 3.99 -18.23 5.99
N VAL A 79 5.13 -18.29 5.33
CA VAL A 79 5.87 -17.11 4.88
C VAL A 79 5.41 -16.76 3.47
N SER A 80 4.99 -15.52 3.26
CA SER A 80 4.70 -14.93 1.95
C SER A 80 5.88 -14.09 1.50
N LYS A 81 6.35 -14.34 0.26
CA LYS A 81 7.46 -13.58 -0.31
C LYS A 81 6.94 -12.31 -1.00
N PRO A 82 7.70 -11.23 -0.95
CA PRO A 82 7.40 -10.04 -1.74
C PRO A 82 7.51 -10.35 -3.24
N LYS A 83 6.77 -9.61 -4.04
CA LYS A 83 6.79 -9.73 -5.52
C LYS A 83 8.04 -9.08 -6.11
N TYR A 84 8.48 -7.97 -5.54
CA TYR A 84 9.67 -7.23 -5.96
C TYR A 84 10.69 -7.19 -4.83
N THR A 85 11.93 -7.48 -5.18
CA THR A 85 13.06 -7.62 -4.24
C THR A 85 14.03 -6.44 -4.33
N THR A 86 14.89 -6.32 -3.35
CA THR A 86 16.03 -5.38 -3.38
C THR A 86 16.86 -5.57 -4.65
N GLU A 87 17.11 -6.82 -5.06
CA GLU A 87 17.85 -7.13 -6.29
C GLU A 87 17.18 -6.59 -7.55
N ASP A 88 15.84 -6.57 -7.59
CA ASP A 88 15.10 -5.97 -8.72
C ASP A 88 15.26 -4.46 -8.74
N CYS A 89 15.28 -3.81 -7.59
CA CYS A 89 15.54 -2.38 -7.46
C CYS A 89 16.97 -1.99 -7.83
N GLU A 90 17.95 -2.83 -7.54
CA GLU A 90 19.37 -2.61 -7.87
C GLU A 90 19.63 -2.62 -9.39
N LYS A 91 18.74 -3.20 -10.19
CA LYS A 91 18.83 -3.20 -11.66
C LYS A 91 18.38 -1.88 -12.29
N VAL A 92 17.79 -0.97 -11.52
CA VAL A 92 17.30 0.32 -12.04
C VAL A 92 18.47 1.27 -12.23
N SER A 93 18.57 1.85 -13.44
CA SER A 93 19.57 2.85 -13.77
C SER A 93 19.24 4.21 -13.12
N ASN A 94 20.26 4.94 -12.69
CA ASN A 94 20.15 6.34 -12.29
C ASN A 94 20.22 7.31 -13.49
N GLU A 95 20.45 6.80 -14.70
CA GLU A 95 20.47 7.62 -15.91
C GLU A 95 19.03 7.99 -16.32
N PRO A 96 18.70 9.29 -16.48
CA PRO A 96 17.39 9.72 -16.93
C PRO A 96 17.08 9.17 -18.33
N MET A 97 15.96 8.47 -18.47
CA MET A 97 15.50 8.00 -19.79
C MET A 97 14.86 9.11 -20.62
N GLY A 98 14.44 10.20 -19.98
CA GLY A 98 13.88 11.36 -20.63
C GLY A 98 13.62 12.49 -19.64
N SER A 99 13.53 13.70 -20.15
CA SER A 99 13.16 14.87 -19.36
C SER A 99 12.34 15.84 -20.22
N TYR A 100 11.45 16.58 -19.59
CA TYR A 100 10.70 17.64 -20.23
C TYR A 100 10.48 18.77 -19.21
N THR A 101 10.50 20.01 -19.68
CA THR A 101 10.31 21.18 -18.84
C THR A 101 9.15 22.01 -19.40
N THR A 102 8.27 22.45 -18.51
CA THR A 102 7.20 23.40 -18.83
C THR A 102 7.38 24.65 -18.00
N GLU A 103 6.98 25.78 -18.59
CA GLU A 103 6.97 27.08 -17.92
C GLU A 103 5.53 27.54 -17.69
N PHE A 104 5.28 28.21 -16.60
CA PHE A 104 3.97 28.78 -16.29
C PHE A 104 4.10 30.13 -15.57
N SER A 105 3.07 30.98 -15.72
CA SER A 105 3.05 32.31 -15.15
C SER A 105 2.95 32.28 -13.63
N VAL A 106 3.75 33.12 -12.95
CA VAL A 106 3.83 33.20 -11.48
C VAL A 106 3.16 34.45 -10.88
N GLY A 107 2.39 35.21 -11.65
CA GLY A 107 1.67 36.40 -11.16
C GLY A 107 0.61 36.06 -10.11
N SER A 108 0.21 37.05 -9.32
CA SER A 108 -0.77 36.89 -8.23
C SER A 108 -2.14 36.34 -8.69
N SER A 109 -2.55 36.62 -9.92
CA SER A 109 -3.77 36.08 -10.54
C SER A 109 -3.72 34.55 -10.77
N TYR A 110 -2.53 33.96 -10.71
CA TYR A 110 -2.32 32.50 -10.88
C TYR A 110 -1.94 31.77 -9.59
N ALA A 111 -2.05 32.46 -8.43
CA ALA A 111 -1.55 31.92 -7.16
C ALA A 111 -2.11 30.53 -6.83
N ASN A 112 -3.43 30.36 -6.87
CA ASN A 112 -4.08 29.07 -6.59
C ASN A 112 -3.68 27.98 -7.59
N ARG A 113 -3.64 28.32 -8.88
CA ARG A 113 -3.16 27.43 -9.94
C ARG A 113 -1.73 26.96 -9.67
N ASN A 114 -0.85 27.88 -9.26
CA ASN A 114 0.54 27.57 -8.98
C ASN A 114 0.69 26.66 -7.76
N LEU A 115 -0.13 26.87 -6.72
CA LEU A 115 -0.21 25.96 -5.57
C LEU A 115 -0.68 24.57 -5.98
N ASN A 116 -1.68 24.48 -6.85
CA ASN A 116 -2.14 23.20 -7.38
C ASN A 116 -1.04 22.46 -8.16
N ILE A 117 -0.30 23.17 -9.02
CA ILE A 117 0.81 22.59 -9.77
C ILE A 117 1.89 22.03 -8.82
N GLN A 118 2.26 22.81 -7.80
CA GLN A 118 3.24 22.37 -6.81
C GLN A 118 2.74 21.16 -6.02
N ASN A 119 1.47 21.17 -5.59
CA ASN A 119 0.85 20.06 -4.87
C ASN A 119 0.80 18.80 -5.74
N GLY A 120 0.32 18.91 -6.98
CA GLY A 120 0.28 17.79 -7.92
C GLY A 120 1.67 17.21 -8.18
N ALA A 121 2.65 18.07 -8.44
CA ALA A 121 4.04 17.63 -8.62
C ALA A 121 4.58 16.90 -7.39
N LYS A 122 4.28 17.38 -6.17
CA LYS A 122 4.67 16.73 -4.92
C LYS A 122 4.03 15.35 -4.75
N LEU A 123 2.74 15.21 -5.09
CA LEU A 123 1.99 13.97 -4.92
C LEU A 123 2.44 12.86 -5.91
N ILE A 124 2.88 13.23 -7.12
CA ILE A 124 3.34 12.26 -8.12
C ILE A 124 4.86 12.03 -8.08
N ASN A 125 5.60 12.91 -7.46
CA ASN A 125 7.07 12.80 -7.42
C ASN A 125 7.49 11.56 -6.64
N GLY A 126 8.43 10.80 -7.20
CA GLY A 126 8.93 9.55 -6.63
C GLY A 126 8.06 8.33 -6.91
N ALA A 127 7.03 8.46 -7.73
CA ALA A 127 6.24 7.31 -8.17
C ALA A 127 7.12 6.29 -8.90
N VAL A 128 6.93 5.00 -8.60
CA VAL A 128 7.62 3.89 -9.25
C VAL A 128 6.60 3.05 -9.99
N VAL A 129 6.86 2.78 -11.26
CA VAL A 129 6.01 1.95 -12.12
C VAL A 129 6.83 0.74 -12.58
N TYR A 130 6.42 -0.43 -12.18
CA TYR A 130 7.11 -1.66 -12.57
C TYR A 130 6.65 -2.16 -13.95
N PRO A 131 7.43 -3.01 -14.64
CA PRO A 131 7.06 -3.55 -15.94
C PRO A 131 5.67 -4.20 -15.92
N GLY A 132 4.79 -3.76 -16.83
CA GLY A 132 3.41 -4.22 -16.91
C GLY A 132 2.42 -3.55 -15.96
N GLU A 133 2.86 -2.62 -15.14
CA GLU A 133 2.00 -1.81 -14.27
C GLU A 133 1.60 -0.50 -14.94
N GLN A 134 0.53 0.09 -14.44
CA GLN A 134 0.04 1.42 -14.82
C GLN A 134 0.03 2.33 -13.61
N TYR A 135 0.38 3.60 -13.83
CA TYR A 135 0.26 4.64 -12.83
C TYR A 135 -0.89 5.58 -13.20
N SER A 136 -1.93 5.62 -12.37
CA SER A 136 -3.04 6.53 -12.54
C SER A 136 -2.74 7.85 -11.81
N CYS A 137 -2.42 8.91 -12.56
CA CYS A 137 -2.25 10.24 -11.97
C CYS A 137 -3.51 10.66 -11.20
N ASN A 138 -4.70 10.45 -11.77
CA ASN A 138 -5.95 10.87 -11.13
C ASN A 138 -6.18 10.19 -9.77
N GLU A 139 -5.92 8.88 -9.65
CA GLU A 139 -6.06 8.15 -8.38
C GLU A 139 -5.06 8.65 -7.34
N ASN A 140 -3.84 9.00 -7.75
CA ASN A 140 -2.81 9.47 -6.83
C ASN A 140 -2.98 10.96 -6.44
N LEU A 141 -3.68 11.75 -7.24
CA LEU A 141 -4.02 13.13 -6.92
C LEU A 141 -5.30 13.26 -6.09
N TYR A 142 -6.17 12.24 -6.10
CA TYR A 142 -7.41 12.21 -5.31
C TYR A 142 -7.13 12.04 -3.80
N PRO A 143 -7.95 12.60 -2.89
CA PRO A 143 -9.18 13.36 -3.16
C PRO A 143 -8.92 14.84 -3.52
N TRP A 144 -9.76 15.38 -4.39
CA TRP A 144 -9.74 16.80 -4.79
C TRP A 144 -10.42 17.64 -3.71
N THR A 145 -9.74 17.87 -2.57
CA THR A 145 -10.23 18.61 -1.41
C THR A 145 -9.20 19.63 -0.94
N GLU A 146 -9.66 20.66 -0.23
CA GLU A 146 -8.77 21.65 0.38
C GLU A 146 -7.83 21.01 1.41
N ASP A 147 -8.31 20.04 2.18
CA ASP A 147 -7.51 19.29 3.16
C ASP A 147 -6.35 18.52 2.49
N ASN A 148 -6.52 18.11 1.23
CA ASN A 148 -5.47 17.48 0.42
C ASN A 148 -4.61 18.51 -0.34
N GLY A 149 -4.72 19.81 -0.01
CA GLY A 149 -3.89 20.89 -0.55
C GLY A 149 -4.34 21.41 -1.91
N TRP A 150 -5.59 21.15 -2.32
CA TRP A 150 -6.14 21.69 -3.56
C TRP A 150 -6.85 23.01 -3.35
N HIS A 151 -6.67 23.93 -4.28
CA HIS A 151 -7.26 25.27 -4.28
C HIS A 151 -8.17 25.47 -5.49
N PRO A 152 -9.22 26.32 -5.38
CA PRO A 152 -10.04 26.69 -6.52
C PRO A 152 -9.22 27.44 -7.57
N ALA A 153 -9.25 26.98 -8.81
CA ALA A 153 -8.64 27.64 -9.95
C ALA A 153 -9.34 27.20 -11.25
N GLY A 154 -9.11 27.94 -12.32
CA GLY A 154 -9.79 27.74 -13.60
C GLY A 154 -9.58 26.33 -14.18
N THR A 155 -10.69 25.68 -14.48
CA THR A 155 -10.77 24.36 -15.13
C THR A 155 -11.68 24.47 -16.35
N TYR A 156 -11.34 23.78 -17.43
CA TYR A 156 -12.20 23.73 -18.62
C TYR A 156 -13.37 22.77 -18.40
N VAL A 157 -14.58 23.33 -18.47
CA VAL A 157 -15.83 22.56 -18.32
C VAL A 157 -16.80 23.02 -19.42
N ASP A 158 -17.29 22.11 -20.23
CA ASP A 158 -18.30 22.34 -21.28
C ASP A 158 -17.99 23.55 -22.20
N GLY A 159 -16.73 23.72 -22.59
CA GLY A 159 -16.28 24.79 -23.48
C GLY A 159 -16.10 26.16 -22.80
N GLY A 160 -16.28 26.26 -21.48
CA GLY A 160 -16.01 27.41 -20.65
C GLY A 160 -14.91 27.19 -19.62
N VAL A 161 -14.64 28.20 -18.82
CA VAL A 161 -13.72 28.11 -17.68
C VAL A 161 -14.50 28.33 -16.39
N GLN A 162 -14.41 27.39 -15.46
CA GLN A 162 -15.01 27.47 -14.13
C GLN A 162 -13.94 27.17 -13.07
N ASP A 163 -14.06 27.79 -11.91
CA ASP A 163 -13.18 27.48 -10.80
C ASP A 163 -13.57 26.15 -10.16
N SER A 164 -12.61 25.25 -10.03
CA SER A 164 -12.75 24.01 -9.30
C SER A 164 -11.48 23.67 -8.54
N LEU A 165 -11.60 22.84 -7.51
CA LEU A 165 -10.44 22.33 -6.76
C LEU A 165 -9.50 21.56 -7.69
N GLY A 166 -8.21 21.86 -7.63
CA GLY A 166 -7.22 21.26 -8.52
C GLY A 166 -7.17 21.91 -9.92
N GLY A 167 -7.85 23.01 -10.17
CA GLY A 167 -7.83 23.72 -11.44
C GLY A 167 -6.41 24.07 -11.90
N GLY A 168 -6.19 23.95 -13.22
CA GLY A 168 -4.89 24.17 -13.86
C GLY A 168 -3.99 22.95 -13.95
N ILE A 169 -4.40 21.82 -13.42
CA ILE A 169 -3.76 20.51 -13.61
C ILE A 169 -4.41 19.82 -14.82
N CYS A 170 -3.62 19.48 -15.81
CA CYS A 170 -4.06 18.71 -16.97
C CYS A 170 -3.44 17.31 -16.95
#